data_6f89e7117657456278dd4af4e6bc3012
#
_entry.id   6f89e7117657456278dd4af4e6bc3012
#
_cell.length_a   1.000
_cell.length_b   1.000
_cell.length_c   1.000
_cell.angle_alpha   90.00
_cell.angle_beta   90.00
_cell.angle_gamma   90.00
#
_symmetry.space_group_name_H-M   'P 1'
#
loop_
_entity.id
_entity.type
_entity.pdbx_description
1 polymer ?
#
loop_
_entity_poly.entity_id
_entity_poly.type
_entity_poly.pdbx_seq_one_letter_code
_entity_poly.pdbx_strand_id
1 'polypeptide(L)'
;MAFVAVLVSCSNDGDHVDRVDVLNKPVVFGFPQAEYHKAGSILMYTPGTELFDGVIHPDAGLYEKYFDIDKAAEEHRNYILMLEQAGCTVYAVTQTLLAMPHDSLVALAQSSLTYDVSSLSLSEQEAQAVYKREVLASMSSSDLIRILINRPTVILKESDINTGFTAEYRHGPLMNMYFLRDQSITTPRGHIMCRMNSDQRSPEVDIIEACYRQLGEPAMYRVTGEDSYLEGGDYIPFGTISLIGQGLRTNQAAIDELLEHDCFGHDTVVVVRERWKNQYQMHLDTYFNVIDKDLCTMCYNRYDARDTTDINYLTIDMYVRPSGQKAYHLDSANSGRGFREFLQSRGVSIIRISREDADHYANNFLTVDSRHIMSVAGQSKALEAEYAQHGVRVEWVPLDNLIGGYGAAHCMTQVLSRGL
;
A
#
# COMPACT_ATOMS: atom_id res chain seq x y z
N MET A 1 -16.92 9.91 -40.56
CA MET A 1 -17.53 10.29 -39.28
C MET A 1 -18.65 9.28 -38.96
N ALA A 2 -18.36 8.37 -38.09
CA ALA A 2 -19.37 7.45 -37.56
C ALA A 2 -19.26 7.51 -36.03
N PHE A 3 -20.25 8.12 -35.39
CA PHE A 3 -20.41 8.12 -33.94
C PHE A 3 -20.88 6.73 -33.52
N VAL A 4 -20.07 6.01 -32.74
CA VAL A 4 -20.53 4.84 -32.01
C VAL A 4 -21.05 5.33 -30.65
N ALA A 5 -22.37 5.35 -30.50
CA ALA A 5 -23.01 5.61 -29.23
C ALA A 5 -22.88 4.36 -28.37
N VAL A 6 -22.14 4.45 -27.29
CA VAL A 6 -22.12 3.43 -26.22
C VAL A 6 -23.35 3.69 -25.35
N LEU A 7 -24.34 2.79 -25.46
CA LEU A 7 -25.48 2.75 -24.54
C LEU A 7 -25.01 2.25 -23.19
N VAL A 8 -24.94 3.16 -22.22
CA VAL A 8 -24.78 2.80 -20.80
C VAL A 8 -26.14 2.37 -20.28
N SER A 9 -26.31 1.07 -20.06
CA SER A 9 -27.46 0.52 -19.34
C SER A 9 -27.19 0.70 -17.85
N CYS A 10 -27.96 1.58 -17.20
CA CYS A 10 -28.00 1.69 -15.74
C CYS A 10 -28.79 0.51 -15.17
N SER A 11 -28.14 -0.54 -14.71
CA SER A 11 -28.71 -1.49 -13.78
C SER A 11 -28.20 -1.14 -12.37
N ASN A 12 -29.15 -0.96 -11.45
CA ASN A 12 -28.97 -0.57 -10.05
C ASN A 12 -28.55 -1.76 -9.18
N ASP A 13 -27.50 -2.48 -9.56
CA ASP A 13 -26.82 -3.45 -8.72
C ASP A 13 -25.33 -3.11 -8.78
N GLY A 14 -24.70 -2.92 -7.62
CA GLY A 14 -23.32 -2.45 -7.46
C GLY A 14 -22.24 -3.40 -7.97
N ASP A 15 -22.50 -4.15 -9.03
CA ASP A 15 -21.54 -4.97 -9.74
C ASP A 15 -20.87 -4.13 -10.82
N HIS A 16 -19.66 -3.69 -10.50
CA HIS A 16 -18.79 -3.05 -11.45
C HIS A 16 -18.60 -3.91 -12.68
N VAL A 17 -19.00 -3.36 -13.84
CA VAL A 17 -18.74 -3.94 -15.16
C VAL A 17 -17.22 -4.07 -15.32
N ASP A 18 -16.83 -5.30 -15.38
CA ASP A 18 -15.50 -5.82 -15.35
C ASP A 18 -14.75 -5.56 -16.64
N ARG A 19 -13.58 -4.99 -16.52
CA ARG A 19 -12.58 -5.08 -17.58
C ARG A 19 -11.88 -6.45 -17.49
N VAL A 20 -12.58 -7.50 -17.90
CA VAL A 20 -12.03 -8.87 -17.98
C VAL A 20 -10.79 -8.95 -18.88
N ASP A 21 -10.58 -7.94 -19.73
CA ASP A 21 -9.47 -7.94 -20.70
C ASP A 21 -8.07 -7.69 -20.11
N VAL A 22 -7.96 -7.16 -18.90
CA VAL A 22 -6.64 -6.83 -18.32
C VAL A 22 -5.92 -8.09 -17.82
N LEU A 23 -6.65 -9.09 -17.33
CA LEU A 23 -6.06 -10.37 -16.87
C LEU A 23 -5.50 -11.23 -18.01
N ASN A 24 -5.86 -10.94 -19.27
CA ASN A 24 -5.32 -11.59 -20.45
C ASN A 24 -3.99 -10.97 -20.93
N LYS A 25 -3.57 -9.82 -20.34
CA LYS A 25 -2.25 -9.26 -20.61
C LYS A 25 -1.24 -9.91 -19.67
N PRO A 26 -0.13 -10.44 -20.18
CA PRO A 26 0.93 -10.95 -19.32
C PRO A 26 1.42 -9.80 -18.43
N VAL A 27 1.46 -10.03 -17.12
CA VAL A 27 2.06 -9.09 -16.19
C VAL A 27 3.54 -8.98 -16.54
N VAL A 28 3.98 -7.80 -16.91
CA VAL A 28 5.39 -7.54 -17.14
C VAL A 28 5.98 -7.13 -15.80
N PHE A 29 6.73 -8.04 -15.20
CA PHE A 29 7.51 -7.75 -14.00
C PHE A 29 8.89 -7.25 -14.42
N GLY A 30 9.22 -6.04 -13.97
CA GLY A 30 10.56 -5.48 -14.08
C GLY A 30 10.91 -4.88 -12.73
N PHE A 31 11.82 -5.51 -12.00
CA PHE A 31 12.16 -5.09 -10.65
C PHE A 31 12.87 -3.73 -10.66
N PRO A 32 12.29 -2.69 -10.03
CA PRO A 32 12.75 -1.33 -10.15
C PRO A 32 14.09 -1.11 -9.46
N GLN A 33 15.02 -0.49 -10.17
CA GLN A 33 16.23 0.06 -9.58
C GLN A 33 15.96 1.43 -8.95
N ALA A 34 14.96 2.16 -9.44
CA ALA A 34 14.65 3.50 -8.95
C ALA A 34 13.16 3.83 -9.05
N GLU A 35 12.68 4.64 -8.10
CA GLU A 35 11.30 5.15 -8.07
C GLU A 35 10.99 6.06 -9.26
N TYR A 36 12.00 6.73 -9.84
CA TYR A 36 11.86 7.59 -11.01
C TYR A 36 11.92 6.85 -12.36
N HIS A 37 12.08 5.53 -12.39
CA HIS A 37 11.92 4.76 -13.62
C HIS A 37 10.44 4.67 -14.00
N LYS A 38 10.17 4.58 -15.31
CA LYS A 38 8.80 4.56 -15.84
C LYS A 38 7.98 3.44 -15.19
N ALA A 39 6.86 3.79 -14.57
CA ALA A 39 5.90 2.84 -14.01
C ALA A 39 5.24 2.04 -15.14
N GLY A 40 5.26 0.72 -15.00
CA GLY A 40 4.69 -0.21 -15.98
C GLY A 40 3.39 -0.83 -15.50
N SER A 41 3.50 -1.77 -14.56
CA SER A 41 2.35 -2.49 -13.96
C SER A 41 2.10 -2.03 -12.54
N ILE A 42 0.85 -1.81 -12.19
CA ILE A 42 0.43 -1.32 -10.87
C ILE A 42 -0.72 -2.18 -10.36
N LEU A 43 -0.66 -2.64 -9.11
CA LEU A 43 -1.77 -3.27 -8.42
C LEU A 43 -2.52 -2.22 -7.61
N MET A 44 -3.86 -2.22 -7.68
CA MET A 44 -4.74 -1.28 -6.97
C MET A 44 -5.99 -1.98 -6.43
N TYR A 45 -6.57 -1.43 -5.37
CA TYR A 45 -7.84 -1.88 -4.81
C TYR A 45 -8.81 -0.71 -4.70
N THR A 46 -9.88 -0.72 -5.47
CA THR A 46 -10.93 0.29 -5.34
C THR A 46 -11.73 0.03 -4.08
N PRO A 47 -11.78 1.00 -3.16
CA PRO A 47 -12.51 0.83 -1.91
C PRO A 47 -14.03 0.73 -2.13
N GLY A 48 -14.69 0.05 -1.20
CA GLY A 48 -16.13 -0.17 -1.21
C GLY A 48 -16.78 0.12 0.14
N THR A 49 -17.79 -0.68 0.47
CA THR A 49 -18.59 -0.50 1.70
C THR A 49 -17.82 -0.77 2.99
N GLU A 50 -16.67 -1.43 2.94
CA GLU A 50 -15.80 -1.65 4.10
C GLU A 50 -15.26 -0.35 4.70
N LEU A 51 -15.21 0.74 3.93
CA LEU A 51 -14.83 2.05 4.44
C LEU A 51 -15.81 2.59 5.50
N PHE A 52 -17.07 2.12 5.46
CA PHE A 52 -18.14 2.65 6.32
C PHE A 52 -17.80 2.54 7.80
N ASP A 53 -17.27 1.39 8.24
CA ASP A 53 -16.90 1.19 9.64
C ASP A 53 -15.77 2.13 10.09
N GLY A 54 -14.84 2.46 9.18
CA GLY A 54 -13.76 3.40 9.43
C GLY A 54 -14.26 4.85 9.57
N VAL A 55 -15.18 5.29 8.71
CA VAL A 55 -15.68 6.68 8.75
C VAL A 55 -16.67 6.93 9.89
N ILE A 56 -17.23 5.88 10.51
CA ILE A 56 -18.05 6.03 11.74
C ILE A 56 -17.20 6.53 12.91
N HIS A 57 -15.96 6.08 13.03
CA HIS A 57 -15.01 6.54 14.02
C HIS A 57 -13.62 6.68 13.39
N PRO A 58 -13.34 7.81 12.71
CA PRO A 58 -12.13 7.96 11.90
C PRO A 58 -10.84 7.61 12.62
N ASP A 59 -10.60 8.13 13.83
CA ASP A 59 -9.37 7.86 14.58
C ASP A 59 -9.14 6.36 14.83
N ALA A 60 -10.21 5.61 15.15
CA ALA A 60 -10.12 4.16 15.35
C ALA A 60 -9.97 3.39 14.03
N GLY A 61 -10.50 3.96 12.94
CA GLY A 61 -10.36 3.44 11.57
C GLY A 61 -9.00 3.75 10.93
N LEU A 62 -8.11 4.45 11.63
CA LEU A 62 -6.87 5.01 11.10
C LEU A 62 -7.14 6.01 9.96
N TYR A 63 -8.17 6.83 10.11
CA TYR A 63 -8.53 7.94 9.24
C TYR A 63 -8.36 9.28 9.95
N GLU A 64 -8.02 10.32 9.21
CA GLU A 64 -7.87 11.68 9.73
C GLU A 64 -9.23 12.32 10.04
N LYS A 65 -10.23 12.05 9.21
CA LYS A 65 -11.56 12.67 9.28
C LYS A 65 -12.60 11.82 8.56
N TYR A 66 -13.87 12.16 8.78
CA TYR A 66 -14.97 11.67 7.95
C TYR A 66 -14.80 12.09 6.48
N PHE A 67 -15.12 11.20 5.56
CA PHE A 67 -15.24 11.47 4.13
C PHE A 67 -16.37 10.64 3.50
N ASP A 68 -16.84 11.08 2.33
CA ASP A 68 -17.89 10.42 1.57
C ASP A 68 -17.32 9.19 0.85
N ILE A 69 -17.80 8.00 1.22
CA ILE A 69 -17.26 6.72 0.72
C ILE A 69 -17.58 6.47 -0.76
N ASP A 70 -18.74 6.96 -1.25
CA ASP A 70 -19.12 6.79 -2.66
C ASP A 70 -18.23 7.69 -3.55
N LYS A 71 -17.99 8.93 -3.11
CA LYS A 71 -17.05 9.83 -3.79
C LYS A 71 -15.62 9.31 -3.72
N ALA A 72 -15.19 8.76 -2.59
CA ALA A 72 -13.89 8.14 -2.44
C ALA A 72 -13.68 7.00 -3.47
N ALA A 73 -14.69 6.14 -3.65
CA ALA A 73 -14.65 5.11 -4.66
C ALA A 73 -14.62 5.67 -6.10
N GLU A 74 -15.32 6.79 -6.36
CA GLU A 74 -15.29 7.48 -7.67
C GLU A 74 -13.92 8.11 -7.93
N GLU A 75 -13.35 8.83 -6.96
CA GLU A 75 -12.00 9.39 -7.03
C GLU A 75 -10.96 8.32 -7.34
N HIS A 76 -11.03 7.17 -6.67
CA HIS A 76 -10.11 6.06 -6.90
C HIS A 76 -10.23 5.49 -8.32
N ARG A 77 -11.46 5.29 -8.82
CA ARG A 77 -11.68 4.85 -10.21
C ARG A 77 -11.14 5.85 -11.23
N ASN A 78 -11.35 7.15 -10.98
CA ASN A 78 -10.78 8.19 -11.83
C ASN A 78 -9.25 8.16 -11.81
N TYR A 79 -8.62 7.94 -10.65
CA TYR A 79 -7.18 7.80 -10.55
C TYR A 79 -6.65 6.61 -11.36
N ILE A 80 -7.33 5.46 -11.33
CA ILE A 80 -7.00 4.31 -12.20
C ILE A 80 -7.02 4.72 -13.68
N LEU A 81 -8.06 5.43 -14.13
CA LEU A 81 -8.17 5.89 -15.52
C LEU A 81 -7.01 6.82 -15.90
N MET A 82 -6.60 7.71 -15.02
CA MET A 82 -5.47 8.61 -15.26
C MET A 82 -4.16 7.83 -15.39
N LEU A 83 -3.92 6.82 -14.55
CA LEU A 83 -2.76 5.93 -14.64
C LEU A 83 -2.72 5.16 -15.96
N GLU A 84 -3.86 4.64 -16.41
CA GLU A 84 -3.97 3.96 -17.71
C GLU A 84 -3.71 4.92 -18.89
N GLN A 85 -4.19 6.15 -18.80
CA GLN A 85 -3.92 7.20 -19.81
C GLN A 85 -2.43 7.59 -19.83
N ALA A 86 -1.74 7.53 -18.70
CA ALA A 86 -0.29 7.72 -18.63
C ALA A 86 0.52 6.53 -19.14
N GLY A 87 -0.17 5.44 -19.55
CA GLY A 87 0.43 4.25 -20.13
C GLY A 87 0.81 3.15 -19.14
N CYS A 88 0.33 3.24 -17.89
CA CYS A 88 0.45 2.16 -16.92
C CYS A 88 -0.59 1.04 -17.20
N THR A 89 -0.25 -0.19 -16.87
CA THR A 89 -1.22 -1.29 -16.82
C THR A 89 -1.67 -1.47 -15.37
N VAL A 90 -2.95 -1.24 -15.10
CA VAL A 90 -3.49 -1.37 -13.74
C VAL A 90 -4.19 -2.73 -13.58
N TYR A 91 -3.80 -3.47 -12.55
CA TYR A 91 -4.44 -4.71 -12.10
C TYR A 91 -5.26 -4.41 -10.85
N ALA A 92 -6.54 -4.80 -10.86
CA ALA A 92 -7.39 -4.65 -9.69
C ALA A 92 -7.33 -5.91 -8.81
N VAL A 93 -7.16 -5.74 -7.50
CA VAL A 93 -7.15 -6.84 -6.52
C VAL A 93 -8.41 -7.70 -6.66
N THR A 94 -9.60 -7.07 -6.71
CA THR A 94 -10.87 -7.79 -6.83
C THR A 94 -10.92 -8.67 -8.08
N GLN A 95 -10.47 -8.16 -9.24
CA GLN A 95 -10.42 -8.91 -10.48
C GLN A 95 -9.41 -10.06 -10.43
N THR A 96 -8.26 -9.82 -9.82
CA THR A 96 -7.22 -10.83 -9.62
C THR A 96 -7.75 -11.97 -8.75
N LEU A 97 -8.48 -11.66 -7.68
CA LEU A 97 -9.12 -12.66 -6.82
C LEU A 97 -10.23 -13.43 -7.55
N LEU A 98 -11.07 -12.75 -8.36
CA LEU A 98 -12.12 -13.40 -9.15
C LEU A 98 -11.55 -14.39 -10.17
N ALA A 99 -10.34 -14.17 -10.65
CA ALA A 99 -9.66 -15.07 -11.60
C ALA A 99 -8.97 -16.26 -10.93
N MET A 100 -8.95 -16.33 -9.59
CA MET A 100 -8.35 -17.46 -8.87
C MET A 100 -9.19 -18.73 -9.04
N PRO A 101 -8.54 -19.93 -9.00
CA PRO A 101 -9.28 -21.19 -8.85
C PRO A 101 -10.18 -21.13 -7.61
N HIS A 102 -11.44 -21.58 -7.76
CA HIS A 102 -12.44 -21.50 -6.69
C HIS A 102 -11.96 -22.10 -5.36
N ASP A 103 -11.36 -23.29 -5.39
CA ASP A 103 -10.84 -23.97 -4.19
C ASP A 103 -9.76 -23.15 -3.46
N SER A 104 -8.94 -22.41 -4.21
CA SER A 104 -7.92 -21.51 -3.66
C SER A 104 -8.57 -20.32 -2.94
N LEU A 105 -9.63 -19.77 -3.54
CA LEU A 105 -10.38 -18.67 -2.93
C LEU A 105 -11.15 -19.13 -1.70
N VAL A 106 -11.73 -20.34 -1.72
CA VAL A 106 -12.36 -20.98 -0.54
C VAL A 106 -11.35 -21.13 0.59
N ALA A 107 -10.15 -21.65 0.30
CA ALA A 107 -9.09 -21.81 1.30
C ALA A 107 -8.68 -20.47 1.93
N LEU A 108 -8.57 -19.41 1.11
CA LEU A 108 -8.27 -18.07 1.59
C LEU A 108 -9.42 -17.51 2.47
N ALA A 109 -10.67 -17.64 2.03
CA ALA A 109 -11.83 -17.16 2.77
C ALA A 109 -12.05 -17.91 4.09
N GLN A 110 -11.63 -19.18 4.18
CA GLN A 110 -11.78 -19.99 5.40
C GLN A 110 -11.08 -19.38 6.60
N SER A 111 -9.93 -18.73 6.42
CA SER A 111 -9.19 -18.04 7.49
C SER A 111 -9.83 -16.71 7.88
N SER A 112 -10.67 -16.15 7.03
CA SER A 112 -11.31 -14.83 7.21
C SER A 112 -12.72 -14.89 7.78
N LEU A 113 -13.37 -16.08 7.74
CA LEU A 113 -14.67 -16.33 8.37
C LEU A 113 -14.48 -17.05 9.70
N THR A 114 -15.00 -16.52 10.77
CA THR A 114 -14.99 -17.16 12.09
C THR A 114 -16.40 -17.60 12.50
N TYR A 115 -16.55 -18.88 12.88
CA TYR A 115 -17.69 -19.33 13.66
C TYR A 115 -17.24 -19.46 15.12
N ASP A 116 -17.73 -18.55 15.99
CA ASP A 116 -17.56 -18.69 17.44
C ASP A 116 -18.66 -19.62 17.95
N VAL A 117 -18.25 -20.84 18.23
CA VAL A 117 -19.10 -21.95 18.68
C VAL A 117 -18.79 -22.34 20.10
N SER A 118 -18.07 -21.51 20.86
CA SER A 118 -17.56 -21.81 22.21
C SER A 118 -18.65 -22.10 23.22
N SER A 119 -19.88 -21.64 22.99
CA SER A 119 -21.05 -21.92 23.85
C SER A 119 -21.80 -23.22 23.53
N LEU A 120 -21.44 -23.89 22.42
CA LEU A 120 -22.12 -25.11 21.96
C LEU A 120 -21.47 -26.35 22.54
N SER A 121 -22.18 -27.50 22.52
CA SER A 121 -21.61 -28.80 22.84
C SER A 121 -20.49 -29.21 21.90
N LEU A 122 -19.56 -30.05 22.31
CA LEU A 122 -18.44 -30.49 21.47
C LEU A 122 -18.92 -31.15 20.17
N SER A 123 -19.99 -31.93 20.19
CA SER A 123 -20.56 -32.51 18.97
C SER A 123 -21.12 -31.46 18.01
N GLU A 124 -21.75 -30.41 18.52
CA GLU A 124 -22.22 -29.31 17.71
C GLU A 124 -21.06 -28.47 17.14
N GLN A 125 -20.01 -28.23 17.94
CA GLN A 125 -18.81 -27.53 17.44
C GLN A 125 -18.19 -28.24 16.22
N GLU A 126 -18.09 -29.59 16.28
CA GLU A 126 -17.61 -30.41 15.17
C GLU A 126 -18.56 -30.33 13.96
N ALA A 127 -19.87 -30.38 14.17
CA ALA A 127 -20.88 -30.25 13.12
C ALA A 127 -20.80 -28.88 12.46
N GLN A 128 -20.65 -27.79 13.22
CA GLN A 128 -20.50 -26.42 12.69
C GLN A 128 -19.20 -26.23 11.92
N ALA A 129 -18.12 -26.92 12.29
CA ALA A 129 -16.87 -26.88 11.52
C ALA A 129 -17.03 -27.57 10.14
N VAL A 130 -17.81 -28.64 10.05
CA VAL A 130 -18.17 -29.28 8.78
C VAL A 130 -19.07 -28.36 7.95
N TYR A 131 -20.12 -27.84 8.56
CA TYR A 131 -21.08 -26.94 7.92
C TYR A 131 -20.40 -25.69 7.34
N LYS A 132 -19.48 -25.08 8.08
CA LYS A 132 -18.68 -23.93 7.59
C LYS A 132 -17.96 -24.25 6.28
N ARG A 133 -17.31 -25.42 6.19
CA ARG A 133 -16.60 -25.84 4.98
C ARG A 133 -17.56 -26.05 3.80
N GLU A 134 -18.71 -26.68 4.05
CA GLU A 134 -19.73 -26.91 3.01
C GLU A 134 -20.34 -25.61 2.49
N VAL A 135 -20.62 -24.66 3.39
CA VAL A 135 -21.14 -23.34 3.03
C VAL A 135 -20.12 -22.59 2.18
N LEU A 136 -18.86 -22.51 2.60
CA LEU A 136 -17.82 -21.83 1.83
C LEU A 136 -17.63 -22.45 0.45
N ALA A 137 -17.65 -23.79 0.34
CA ALA A 137 -17.51 -24.48 -0.95
C ALA A 137 -18.70 -24.22 -1.91
N SER A 138 -19.87 -23.87 -1.36
CA SER A 138 -21.07 -23.55 -2.17
C SER A 138 -21.22 -22.08 -2.54
N MET A 139 -20.41 -21.18 -1.94
CA MET A 139 -20.50 -19.75 -2.17
C MET A 139 -19.94 -19.35 -3.55
N SER A 140 -20.45 -18.25 -4.09
CA SER A 140 -19.87 -17.63 -5.29
C SER A 140 -18.50 -17.02 -4.98
N SER A 141 -17.64 -16.85 -5.99
CA SER A 141 -16.35 -16.15 -5.83
C SER A 141 -16.54 -14.73 -5.27
N SER A 142 -17.59 -14.03 -5.69
CA SER A 142 -17.91 -12.69 -5.17
C SER A 142 -18.24 -12.72 -3.67
N ASP A 143 -18.98 -13.71 -3.19
CA ASP A 143 -19.30 -13.84 -1.76
C ASP A 143 -18.07 -14.22 -0.94
N LEU A 144 -17.20 -15.07 -1.48
CA LEU A 144 -15.92 -15.40 -0.84
C LEU A 144 -15.02 -14.16 -0.71
N ILE A 145 -14.98 -13.29 -1.74
CA ILE A 145 -14.24 -12.01 -1.67
C ILE A 145 -14.87 -11.08 -0.62
N ARG A 146 -16.22 -11.01 -0.52
CA ARG A 146 -16.87 -10.24 0.55
C ARG A 146 -16.47 -10.74 1.94
N ILE A 147 -16.31 -12.06 2.13
CA ILE A 147 -15.80 -12.63 3.39
C ILE A 147 -14.36 -12.16 3.64
N LEU A 148 -13.48 -12.17 2.63
CA LEU A 148 -12.10 -11.71 2.77
C LEU A 148 -12.03 -10.27 3.25
N ILE A 149 -12.84 -9.39 2.66
CA ILE A 149 -12.81 -7.95 2.94
C ILE A 149 -13.51 -7.61 4.26
N ASN A 150 -14.65 -8.24 4.58
CA ASN A 150 -15.45 -7.90 5.77
C ASN A 150 -15.08 -8.71 7.01
N ARG A 151 -14.40 -9.86 6.87
CA ARG A 151 -13.94 -10.73 7.95
C ARG A 151 -15.02 -11.00 9.03
N PRO A 152 -16.13 -11.60 8.65
CA PRO A 152 -17.26 -11.79 9.58
C PRO A 152 -16.93 -12.82 10.65
N THR A 153 -17.44 -12.56 11.86
CA THR A 153 -17.54 -13.53 12.96
C THR A 153 -19.00 -13.79 13.26
N VAL A 154 -19.40 -15.06 13.22
CA VAL A 154 -20.75 -15.55 13.54
C VAL A 154 -20.69 -16.22 14.90
N ILE A 155 -21.22 -15.57 15.94
CA ILE A 155 -21.26 -16.13 17.30
C ILE A 155 -22.56 -16.91 17.45
N LEU A 156 -22.47 -18.22 17.47
CA LEU A 156 -23.64 -19.13 17.50
C LEU A 156 -24.04 -19.45 18.94
N LYS A 157 -25.36 -19.50 19.18
CA LYS A 157 -25.98 -19.96 20.43
C LYS A 157 -27.12 -20.90 20.09
N GLU A 158 -27.27 -22.00 20.87
CA GLU A 158 -28.43 -22.85 20.77
C GLU A 158 -29.73 -22.09 21.10
N SER A 159 -30.82 -22.47 20.45
CA SER A 159 -32.13 -21.90 20.65
C SER A 159 -33.24 -22.90 20.40
N ASP A 160 -34.15 -23.00 21.31
CA ASP A 160 -35.38 -23.79 21.15
C ASP A 160 -36.41 -23.09 20.29
N ILE A 161 -36.12 -21.88 19.87
CA ILE A 161 -36.96 -21.04 18.99
C ILE A 161 -36.32 -21.01 17.61
N ASN A 162 -37.10 -21.03 16.56
CA ASN A 162 -36.69 -20.96 15.15
C ASN A 162 -35.99 -22.26 14.65
N THR A 163 -34.75 -22.11 14.13
CA THR A 163 -34.00 -23.15 13.41
C THR A 163 -33.03 -23.94 14.27
N GLY A 164 -33.11 -23.81 15.60
CA GLY A 164 -32.19 -24.44 16.53
C GLY A 164 -31.02 -23.57 16.96
N PHE A 165 -30.75 -22.47 16.24
CA PHE A 165 -29.69 -21.49 16.54
C PHE A 165 -30.17 -20.06 16.46
N THR A 166 -29.51 -19.20 17.24
CA THR A 166 -29.45 -17.74 17.05
C THR A 166 -28.01 -17.33 16.84
N ALA A 167 -27.77 -16.18 16.21
CA ALA A 167 -26.44 -15.67 15.98
C ALA A 167 -26.31 -14.18 16.29
N GLU A 168 -25.14 -13.79 16.81
CA GLU A 168 -24.63 -12.43 16.81
C GLU A 168 -23.59 -12.33 15.70
N TYR A 169 -23.61 -11.22 14.96
CA TYR A 169 -22.66 -10.98 13.86
C TYR A 169 -21.72 -9.85 14.22
N ARG A 170 -20.41 -10.06 14.04
CA ARG A 170 -19.37 -9.03 14.15
C ARG A 170 -18.58 -9.00 12.86
N HIS A 171 -18.01 -7.85 12.57
CA HIS A 171 -17.19 -7.63 11.38
C HIS A 171 -15.87 -6.98 11.76
N GLY A 172 -14.80 -7.32 11.03
CA GLY A 172 -13.48 -6.69 11.14
C GLY A 172 -13.02 -6.28 9.74
N PRO A 173 -13.70 -5.31 9.09
CA PRO A 173 -13.46 -5.00 7.69
C PRO A 173 -12.07 -4.43 7.46
N LEU A 174 -11.50 -4.73 6.28
CA LEU A 174 -10.20 -4.24 5.84
C LEU A 174 -10.34 -2.84 5.24
N MET A 175 -10.72 -1.87 6.07
CA MET A 175 -11.07 -0.53 5.64
C MET A 175 -9.88 0.27 5.07
N ASN A 176 -8.63 -0.13 5.35
CA ASN A 176 -7.43 0.51 4.83
C ASN A 176 -6.82 -0.22 3.62
N MET A 177 -7.52 -1.24 3.06
CA MET A 177 -7.03 -2.07 1.96
C MET A 177 -6.70 -1.27 0.69
N TYR A 178 -7.31 -0.10 0.46
CA TYR A 178 -7.03 0.74 -0.70
C TYR A 178 -5.65 1.40 -0.67
N PHE A 179 -4.96 1.41 0.46
CA PHE A 179 -3.55 1.79 0.56
C PHE A 179 -2.66 0.59 0.27
N LEU A 180 -2.51 0.25 -1.02
CA LEU A 180 -1.80 -0.94 -1.47
C LEU A 180 -0.28 -0.84 -1.38
N ARG A 181 0.26 0.32 -1.04
CA ARG A 181 1.69 0.52 -0.88
C ARG A 181 2.26 -0.30 0.28
N ASP A 182 1.48 -0.50 1.34
CA ASP A 182 2.00 -0.88 2.64
C ASP A 182 2.20 -2.39 2.84
N GLN A 183 1.43 -3.25 2.13
CA GLN A 183 1.45 -4.70 2.33
C GLN A 183 2.69 -5.37 1.74
N SER A 184 3.42 -4.68 0.86
CA SER A 184 4.62 -5.23 0.21
C SER A 184 5.55 -4.15 -0.29
N ILE A 185 6.82 -4.52 -0.50
CA ILE A 185 7.80 -3.70 -1.22
C ILE A 185 8.27 -4.42 -2.47
N THR A 186 8.58 -3.65 -3.52
CA THR A 186 9.20 -4.17 -4.74
C THR A 186 10.63 -3.66 -4.85
N THR A 187 11.58 -4.57 -4.69
CA THR A 187 13.02 -4.29 -4.70
C THR A 187 13.66 -4.75 -6.02
N PRO A 188 14.91 -4.40 -6.30
CA PRO A 188 15.64 -4.98 -7.44
C PRO A 188 15.77 -6.51 -7.42
N ARG A 189 15.48 -7.16 -6.29
CA ARG A 189 15.52 -8.62 -6.14
C ARG A 189 14.17 -9.28 -6.37
N GLY A 190 13.08 -8.57 -6.13
CA GLY A 190 11.73 -9.10 -6.21
C GLY A 190 10.77 -8.47 -5.22
N HIS A 191 9.58 -9.06 -5.13
CA HIS A 191 8.55 -8.66 -4.18
C HIS A 191 8.80 -9.26 -2.79
N ILE A 192 8.60 -8.45 -1.76
CA ILE A 192 8.73 -8.85 -0.37
C ILE A 192 7.44 -8.51 0.34
N MET A 193 6.81 -9.51 0.97
CA MET A 193 5.62 -9.27 1.79
C MET A 193 6.02 -8.64 3.11
N CYS A 194 5.35 -7.55 3.45
CA CYS A 194 5.53 -6.83 4.69
C CYS A 194 4.89 -7.55 5.88
N ARG A 195 5.18 -7.10 7.08
CA ARG A 195 4.47 -7.43 8.30
C ARG A 195 4.02 -6.12 8.96
N MET A 196 2.71 -5.90 8.91
CA MET A 196 2.11 -4.65 9.37
C MET A 196 2.29 -4.47 10.88
N ASN A 197 2.54 -3.25 11.31
CA ASN A 197 2.56 -2.90 12.74
C ASN A 197 1.15 -2.82 13.35
N SER A 198 0.12 -2.68 12.53
CA SER A 198 -1.28 -2.66 12.95
C SER A 198 -1.92 -4.03 12.74
N ASP A 199 -2.45 -4.64 13.80
CA ASP A 199 -3.21 -5.90 13.73
C ASP A 199 -4.45 -5.76 12.85
N GLN A 200 -5.07 -4.58 12.82
CA GLN A 200 -6.21 -4.28 11.96
C GLN A 200 -5.89 -4.45 10.48
N ARG A 201 -4.65 -4.14 10.07
CA ARG A 201 -4.20 -4.21 8.68
C ARG A 201 -3.45 -5.50 8.34
N SER A 202 -3.00 -6.26 9.34
CA SER A 202 -2.22 -7.49 9.13
C SER A 202 -2.85 -8.49 8.14
N PRO A 203 -4.18 -8.71 8.12
CA PRO A 203 -4.80 -9.63 7.17
C PRO A 203 -4.78 -9.18 5.71
N GLU A 204 -4.54 -7.90 5.44
CA GLU A 204 -4.41 -7.37 4.07
C GLU A 204 -3.26 -8.05 3.32
N VAL A 205 -2.18 -8.37 4.03
CA VAL A 205 -0.94 -8.95 3.47
C VAL A 205 -1.19 -10.31 2.80
N ASP A 206 -2.02 -11.18 3.40
CA ASP A 206 -2.34 -12.50 2.86
C ASP A 206 -3.11 -12.41 1.54
N ILE A 207 -3.97 -11.41 1.41
CA ILE A 207 -4.74 -11.14 0.19
C ILE A 207 -3.80 -10.69 -0.93
N ILE A 208 -2.89 -9.77 -0.65
CA ILE A 208 -1.94 -9.26 -1.64
C ILE A 208 -0.94 -10.35 -2.06
N GLU A 209 -0.47 -11.17 -1.13
CA GLU A 209 0.38 -12.31 -1.46
C GLU A 209 -0.34 -13.33 -2.37
N ALA A 210 -1.63 -13.57 -2.13
CA ALA A 210 -2.44 -14.41 -3.01
C ALA A 210 -2.58 -13.79 -4.41
N CYS A 211 -2.76 -12.47 -4.51
CA CYS A 211 -2.77 -11.76 -5.79
C CYS A 211 -1.44 -11.92 -6.54
N TYR A 212 -0.29 -11.77 -5.88
CA TYR A 212 1.01 -11.97 -6.52
C TYR A 212 1.17 -13.38 -7.08
N ARG A 213 0.78 -14.42 -6.31
CA ARG A 213 0.78 -15.80 -6.79
C ARG A 213 -0.12 -15.99 -8.02
N GLN A 214 -1.33 -15.39 -8.00
CA GLN A 214 -2.28 -15.46 -9.11
C GLN A 214 -1.75 -14.75 -10.37
N LEU A 215 -1.02 -13.64 -10.20
CA LEU A 215 -0.40 -12.89 -11.29
C LEU A 215 0.88 -13.59 -11.84
N GLY A 216 1.36 -14.64 -11.20
CA GLY A 216 2.52 -15.42 -11.65
C GLY A 216 3.87 -14.98 -11.07
N GLU A 217 3.86 -14.04 -10.11
CA GLU A 217 5.09 -13.54 -9.45
C GLU A 217 4.96 -13.65 -7.93
N PRO A 218 5.19 -14.84 -7.37
CA PRO A 218 5.18 -15.01 -5.93
C PRO A 218 6.26 -14.14 -5.27
N ALA A 219 5.96 -13.65 -4.09
CA ALA A 219 6.95 -12.92 -3.29
C ALA A 219 8.19 -13.79 -3.03
N MET A 220 9.36 -13.19 -3.15
CA MET A 220 10.64 -13.88 -2.88
C MET A 220 10.89 -14.08 -1.39
N TYR A 221 10.32 -13.22 -0.56
CA TYR A 221 10.47 -13.24 0.88
C TYR A 221 9.22 -12.68 1.56
N ARG A 222 8.98 -13.10 2.80
CA ARG A 222 7.96 -12.53 3.69
C ARG A 222 8.61 -12.26 5.04
N VAL A 223 8.43 -11.06 5.58
CA VAL A 223 8.87 -10.71 6.94
C VAL A 223 8.09 -11.53 7.96
N THR A 224 8.81 -12.30 8.78
CA THR A 224 8.23 -13.28 9.70
C THR A 224 8.71 -13.14 11.14
N GLY A 225 9.77 -12.34 11.39
CA GLY A 225 10.30 -12.10 12.74
C GLY A 225 9.19 -11.62 13.69
N GLU A 226 9.12 -12.18 14.88
CA GLU A 226 8.05 -11.90 15.84
C GLU A 226 7.96 -10.42 16.19
N ASP A 227 9.10 -9.76 16.33
CA ASP A 227 9.22 -8.33 16.61
C ASP A 227 9.51 -7.47 15.36
N SER A 228 9.48 -8.07 14.16
CA SER A 228 9.76 -7.36 12.91
C SER A 228 8.50 -6.69 12.37
N TYR A 229 8.56 -5.37 12.11
CA TYR A 229 7.49 -4.62 11.45
C TYR A 229 8.04 -3.86 10.26
N LEU A 230 7.38 -4.03 9.11
CA LEU A 230 7.68 -3.37 7.83
C LEU A 230 6.37 -2.95 7.18
N GLU A 231 6.31 -1.70 6.74
CA GLU A 231 5.24 -1.19 5.86
C GLU A 231 5.87 -0.52 4.63
N GLY A 232 5.29 -0.77 3.45
CA GLY A 232 5.94 -0.46 2.16
C GLY A 232 6.09 1.02 1.85
N GLY A 233 5.33 1.91 2.50
CA GLY A 233 5.53 3.36 2.41
C GLY A 233 6.88 3.85 2.93
N ASP A 234 7.61 3.01 3.67
CA ASP A 234 8.96 3.28 4.14
C ASP A 234 10.07 2.89 3.15
N TYR A 235 9.75 2.21 2.04
CA TYR A 235 10.76 1.77 1.08
C TYR A 235 10.72 2.54 -0.24
N ILE A 236 11.87 3.08 -0.66
CA ILE A 236 12.03 3.79 -1.93
C ILE A 236 13.35 3.35 -2.58
N PRO A 237 13.32 2.66 -3.75
CA PRO A 237 14.53 2.40 -4.53
C PRO A 237 15.01 3.70 -5.20
N PHE A 238 16.30 4.02 -5.06
CA PHE A 238 16.86 5.28 -5.54
C PHE A 238 18.15 5.08 -6.34
N GLY A 239 17.99 4.55 -7.55
CA GLY A 239 19.09 4.33 -8.49
C GLY A 239 20.05 3.23 -8.05
N THR A 240 21.13 3.58 -7.39
CA THR A 240 22.13 2.63 -6.91
C THR A 240 22.01 2.29 -5.43
N ILE A 241 20.99 2.82 -4.75
CA ILE A 241 20.77 2.64 -3.32
C ILE A 241 19.31 2.32 -3.02
N SER A 242 19.08 1.61 -1.93
CA SER A 242 17.77 1.47 -1.30
C SER A 242 17.65 2.46 -0.16
N LEU A 243 16.58 3.27 -0.13
CA LEU A 243 16.19 4.06 1.02
C LEU A 243 15.13 3.29 1.81
N ILE A 244 15.27 3.23 3.13
CA ILE A 244 14.27 2.64 4.00
C ILE A 244 14.08 3.48 5.25
N GLY A 245 12.83 3.90 5.51
CA GLY A 245 12.45 4.61 6.73
C GLY A 245 12.46 3.68 7.93
N GLN A 246 12.95 4.18 9.06
CA GLN A 246 12.78 3.57 10.38
C GLN A 246 12.07 4.56 11.29
N GLY A 247 10.83 4.24 11.68
CA GLY A 247 10.01 5.20 12.41
C GLY A 247 8.85 4.56 13.17
N LEU A 248 7.64 5.02 12.86
CA LEU A 248 6.42 4.55 13.51
C LEU A 248 6.03 3.13 13.06
N ARG A 249 6.19 2.82 11.77
CA ARG A 249 5.62 1.62 11.13
C ARG A 249 6.66 0.58 10.74
N THR A 250 7.91 0.97 10.55
CA THR A 250 9.03 0.07 10.24
C THR A 250 10.07 0.16 11.33
N ASN A 251 10.56 -0.97 11.80
CA ASN A 251 11.55 -1.04 12.88
C ASN A 251 12.87 -1.66 12.45
N GLN A 252 13.90 -1.56 13.32
CA GLN A 252 15.23 -2.07 13.05
C GLN A 252 15.24 -3.59 12.86
N ALA A 253 14.43 -4.33 13.62
CA ALA A 253 14.38 -5.79 13.52
C ALA A 253 13.99 -6.26 12.10
N ALA A 254 13.00 -5.61 11.48
CA ALA A 254 12.63 -5.91 10.10
C ALA A 254 13.73 -5.51 9.11
N ILE A 255 14.40 -4.37 9.33
CA ILE A 255 15.51 -3.95 8.47
C ILE A 255 16.67 -4.94 8.54
N ASP A 256 17.03 -5.41 9.73
CA ASP A 256 18.10 -6.41 9.94
C ASP A 256 17.74 -7.74 9.28
N GLU A 257 16.46 -8.18 9.38
CA GLU A 257 15.95 -9.37 8.71
C GLU A 257 16.08 -9.26 7.17
N LEU A 258 15.75 -8.09 6.60
CA LEU A 258 15.90 -7.86 5.16
C LEU A 258 17.37 -7.79 4.71
N LEU A 259 18.27 -7.23 5.52
CA LEU A 259 19.71 -7.21 5.24
C LEU A 259 20.31 -8.62 5.28
N GLU A 260 19.92 -9.43 6.28
CA GLU A 260 20.38 -10.82 6.43
C GLU A 260 19.96 -11.70 5.26
N HIS A 261 18.72 -11.52 4.74
CA HIS A 261 18.17 -12.32 3.65
C HIS A 261 18.45 -11.73 2.26
N ASP A 262 19.32 -10.71 2.15
CA ASP A 262 19.68 -10.05 0.87
C ASP A 262 18.45 -9.59 0.07
N CYS A 263 17.47 -9.00 0.73
CA CYS A 263 16.21 -8.61 0.14
C CYS A 263 16.27 -7.33 -0.69
N PHE A 264 17.22 -6.42 -0.42
CA PHE A 264 17.25 -5.09 -1.05
C PHE A 264 17.74 -5.07 -2.50
N GLY A 265 18.72 -5.91 -2.85
CA GLY A 265 19.30 -5.98 -4.19
C GLY A 265 20.35 -4.92 -4.52
N HIS A 266 20.29 -3.73 -3.95
CA HIS A 266 21.34 -2.73 -4.04
C HIS A 266 22.49 -3.04 -3.07
N ASP A 267 23.72 -2.69 -3.43
CA ASP A 267 24.89 -2.86 -2.56
C ASP A 267 24.95 -1.83 -1.43
N THR A 268 24.13 -0.81 -1.48
CA THR A 268 24.02 0.21 -0.44
C THR A 268 22.58 0.37 0.01
N VAL A 269 22.35 0.28 1.30
CA VAL A 269 21.06 0.51 1.95
C VAL A 269 21.23 1.68 2.93
N VAL A 270 20.39 2.68 2.79
CA VAL A 270 20.37 3.88 3.64
C VAL A 270 19.09 3.85 4.49
N VAL A 271 19.28 3.65 5.78
CA VAL A 271 18.21 3.68 6.77
C VAL A 271 18.00 5.13 7.21
N VAL A 272 16.84 5.68 6.91
CA VAL A 272 16.44 7.04 7.32
C VAL A 272 15.75 6.96 8.68
N ARG A 273 16.41 7.48 9.73
CA ARG A 273 15.91 7.40 11.11
C ARG A 273 15.00 8.56 11.43
N GLU A 274 13.73 8.24 11.64
CA GLU A 274 12.67 9.13 12.05
C GLU A 274 12.37 8.92 13.55
N ARG A 275 12.32 10.01 14.34
CA ARG A 275 12.20 9.95 15.80
C ARG A 275 10.87 10.47 16.33
N TRP A 276 10.15 11.27 15.53
CA TRP A 276 8.89 11.90 15.96
C TRP A 276 7.75 10.88 16.09
N LYS A 277 7.72 9.85 15.22
CA LYS A 277 6.76 8.74 15.24
C LYS A 277 5.30 9.23 15.27
N ASN A 278 4.99 10.15 14.37
CA ASN A 278 3.66 10.76 14.28
C ASN A 278 2.85 10.14 13.15
N GLN A 279 1.54 9.97 13.37
CA GLN A 279 0.64 9.35 12.39
C GLN A 279 0.57 10.13 11.06
N TYR A 280 0.64 11.47 11.06
CA TYR A 280 0.63 12.30 9.84
C TYR A 280 1.87 12.11 8.97
N GLN A 281 2.99 11.67 9.55
CA GLN A 281 4.23 11.38 8.85
C GLN A 281 4.72 9.98 9.22
N MET A 282 3.81 9.00 9.09
CA MET A 282 4.03 7.64 9.56
C MET A 282 5.04 6.84 8.74
N HIS A 283 5.19 7.17 7.46
CA HIS A 283 6.09 6.54 6.50
C HIS A 283 6.99 7.56 5.82
N LEU A 284 8.09 7.08 5.24
CA LEU A 284 9.04 7.89 4.48
C LEU A 284 8.34 8.66 3.35
N ASP A 285 7.43 8.03 2.62
CA ASP A 285 6.72 8.60 1.46
C ASP A 285 5.70 9.69 1.82
N THR A 286 5.43 9.92 3.10
CA THR A 286 4.55 11.01 3.56
C THR A 286 5.29 12.32 3.81
N TYR A 287 6.60 12.27 4.01
CA TYR A 287 7.41 13.48 4.28
C TYR A 287 8.60 13.65 3.33
N PHE A 288 8.88 12.66 2.50
CA PHE A 288 9.94 12.65 1.49
C PHE A 288 9.46 11.83 0.29
N ASN A 289 9.78 12.26 -0.93
CA ASN A 289 9.53 11.44 -2.12
C ASN A 289 10.48 11.83 -3.26
N VAL A 290 10.63 10.93 -4.24
CA VAL A 290 11.60 11.05 -5.33
C VAL A 290 10.89 11.39 -6.64
N ILE A 291 11.34 12.45 -7.32
CA ILE A 291 10.84 12.88 -8.64
C ILE A 291 11.77 12.36 -9.74
N ASP A 292 13.09 12.46 -9.52
CA ASP A 292 14.11 12.07 -10.50
C ASP A 292 15.42 11.70 -9.77
N LYS A 293 16.41 11.24 -10.49
CA LYS A 293 17.74 10.89 -9.95
C LYS A 293 18.44 12.04 -9.19
N ASP A 294 18.11 13.28 -9.55
CA ASP A 294 18.70 14.51 -9.03
C ASP A 294 17.69 15.46 -8.37
N LEU A 295 16.43 15.01 -8.20
CA LEU A 295 15.34 15.84 -7.66
C LEU A 295 14.41 15.03 -6.75
N CYS A 296 14.14 15.58 -5.57
CA CYS A 296 13.19 15.01 -4.62
C CYS A 296 12.39 16.12 -3.91
N THR A 297 11.42 15.74 -3.10
CA THR A 297 10.66 16.63 -2.21
C THR A 297 10.92 16.29 -0.77
N MET A 298 10.77 17.25 0.13
CA MET A 298 10.82 17.03 1.58
C MET A 298 9.90 18.03 2.30
N CYS A 299 9.12 17.55 3.29
CA CYS A 299 8.26 18.39 4.11
C CYS A 299 9.07 19.47 4.84
N TYR A 300 8.47 20.64 5.00
CA TYR A 300 9.07 21.83 5.63
C TYR A 300 9.73 21.53 6.98
N ASN A 301 9.07 20.81 7.87
CA ASN A 301 9.58 20.49 9.20
C ASN A 301 10.84 19.61 9.17
N ARG A 302 10.92 18.67 8.22
CA ARG A 302 12.09 17.81 7.99
C ARG A 302 13.21 18.56 7.30
N TYR A 303 12.86 19.40 6.32
CA TYR A 303 13.83 20.23 5.56
C TYR A 303 14.46 21.33 6.42
N ASP A 304 13.68 21.98 7.28
CA ASP A 304 14.12 23.12 8.11
C ASP A 304 14.90 22.70 9.37
N ALA A 305 14.75 21.45 9.84
CA ALA A 305 15.50 20.91 10.96
C ALA A 305 17.01 20.92 10.69
N ARG A 306 17.82 21.31 11.67
CA ARG A 306 19.25 21.58 11.49
C ARG A 306 20.17 20.54 12.15
N ASP A 307 19.77 19.99 13.26
CA ASP A 307 20.57 19.05 14.03
C ASP A 307 19.70 18.16 14.93
N THR A 308 20.32 17.26 15.65
CA THR A 308 19.66 16.24 16.48
C THR A 308 18.93 16.80 17.71
N THR A 309 18.98 18.10 17.99
CA THR A 309 18.17 18.72 19.06
C THR A 309 16.73 18.93 18.61
N ASP A 310 16.50 19.03 17.29
CA ASP A 310 15.17 19.05 16.70
C ASP A 310 14.66 17.61 16.49
N ILE A 311 13.45 17.31 16.97
CA ILE A 311 12.82 15.99 16.82
C ILE A 311 12.57 15.64 15.33
N ASN A 312 12.41 16.65 14.47
CA ASN A 312 12.20 16.50 13.05
C ASN A 312 13.47 16.22 12.23
N TYR A 313 14.65 16.36 12.85
CA TYR A 313 15.90 16.12 12.13
C TYR A 313 16.08 14.63 11.84
N LEU A 314 16.17 14.30 10.56
CA LEU A 314 16.37 12.95 10.07
C LEU A 314 17.86 12.64 10.00
N THR A 315 18.28 11.53 10.60
CA THR A 315 19.64 11.00 10.45
C THR A 315 19.63 9.74 9.60
N ILE A 316 20.79 9.34 9.09
CA ILE A 316 20.93 8.10 8.34
C ILE A 316 21.91 7.14 8.99
N ASP A 317 21.66 5.84 8.82
CA ASP A 317 22.67 4.81 8.89
C ASP A 317 22.85 4.18 7.52
N MET A 318 24.09 3.95 7.13
CA MET A 318 24.43 3.40 5.84
C MET A 318 24.98 1.98 6.01
N TYR A 319 24.34 1.03 5.33
CA TYR A 319 24.81 -0.34 5.23
C TYR A 319 25.35 -0.59 3.83
N VAL A 320 26.54 -1.17 3.73
CA VAL A 320 27.18 -1.45 2.46
C VAL A 320 27.52 -2.93 2.34
N ARG A 321 27.37 -3.45 1.14
CA ARG A 321 27.79 -4.80 0.78
C ARG A 321 28.98 -4.69 -0.17
N PRO A 322 30.20 -5.05 0.25
CA PRO A 322 31.35 -5.04 -0.63
C PRO A 322 31.18 -6.01 -1.79
N SER A 323 31.74 -5.65 -2.96
CA SER A 323 31.66 -6.49 -4.18
C SER A 323 32.12 -7.92 -3.89
N GLY A 324 31.28 -8.88 -4.31
CA GLY A 324 31.53 -10.32 -4.13
C GLY A 324 31.19 -10.86 -2.72
N GLN A 325 30.73 -10.03 -1.80
CA GLN A 325 30.22 -10.45 -0.49
C GLN A 325 28.69 -10.53 -0.48
N LYS A 326 28.14 -11.35 0.43
CA LYS A 326 26.69 -11.45 0.63
C LYS A 326 26.19 -10.58 1.76
N ALA A 327 27.00 -10.38 2.81
CA ALA A 327 26.62 -9.67 4.01
C ALA A 327 26.77 -8.16 3.86
N TYR A 328 25.79 -7.44 4.38
CA TYR A 328 25.86 -5.99 4.58
C TYR A 328 26.60 -5.67 5.90
N HIS A 329 27.33 -4.57 5.90
CA HIS A 329 28.04 -4.06 7.07
C HIS A 329 27.71 -2.59 7.27
N LEU A 330 27.54 -2.16 8.53
CA LEU A 330 27.34 -0.76 8.85
C LEU A 330 28.61 0.04 8.48
N ASP A 331 28.45 1.03 7.61
CA ASP A 331 29.47 2.03 7.31
C ASP A 331 29.40 3.15 8.35
N SER A 332 30.12 2.97 9.46
CA SER A 332 30.14 3.93 10.56
C SER A 332 30.70 5.30 10.18
N ALA A 333 31.54 5.39 9.14
CA ALA A 333 32.09 6.65 8.67
C ALA A 333 31.09 7.54 7.98
N ASN A 334 30.07 6.93 7.35
CA ASN A 334 29.02 7.62 6.63
C ASN A 334 27.65 7.60 7.35
N SER A 335 27.56 6.95 8.52
CA SER A 335 26.37 6.92 9.37
C SER A 335 26.32 8.12 10.35
N GLY A 336 25.13 8.40 10.89
CA GLY A 336 24.90 9.45 11.89
C GLY A 336 24.77 10.86 11.33
N ARG A 337 24.97 11.08 10.03
CA ARG A 337 24.80 12.38 9.36
C ARG A 337 23.35 12.64 9.00
N GLY A 338 23.03 13.92 8.70
CA GLY A 338 21.69 14.32 8.31
C GLY A 338 21.28 13.77 6.95
N PHE A 339 20.00 13.38 6.82
CA PHE A 339 19.46 12.85 5.56
C PHE A 339 19.46 13.91 4.45
N ARG A 340 19.06 15.16 4.75
CA ARG A 340 19.10 16.25 3.79
C ARG A 340 20.54 16.50 3.29
N GLU A 341 21.51 16.59 4.17
CA GLU A 341 22.93 16.78 3.88
C GLU A 341 23.48 15.61 3.04
N PHE A 342 23.03 14.39 3.33
CA PHE A 342 23.37 13.21 2.54
C PHE A 342 22.88 13.35 1.09
N LEU A 343 21.60 13.69 0.87
CA LEU A 343 21.03 13.88 -0.48
C LEU A 343 21.78 14.99 -1.23
N GLN A 344 21.99 16.14 -0.61
CA GLN A 344 22.71 17.29 -1.20
C GLN A 344 24.15 16.92 -1.57
N SER A 345 24.84 16.13 -0.74
CA SER A 345 26.22 15.68 -1.04
C SER A 345 26.29 14.73 -2.26
N ARG A 346 25.16 14.16 -2.67
CA ARG A 346 25.01 13.36 -3.89
C ARG A 346 24.53 14.16 -5.09
N GLY A 347 24.40 15.49 -4.96
CA GLY A 347 23.92 16.36 -6.02
C GLY A 347 22.40 16.36 -6.21
N VAL A 348 21.64 15.88 -5.22
CA VAL A 348 20.17 15.87 -5.29
C VAL A 348 19.62 17.22 -4.83
N SER A 349 18.84 17.86 -5.68
CA SER A 349 18.06 19.05 -5.35
C SER A 349 16.80 18.65 -4.59
N ILE A 350 16.40 19.48 -3.61
CA ILE A 350 15.25 19.17 -2.74
C ILE A 350 14.25 20.31 -2.82
N ILE A 351 13.06 20.04 -3.35
CA ILE A 351 11.93 20.95 -3.27
C ILE A 351 11.37 20.88 -1.84
N ARG A 352 11.38 22.03 -1.16
CA ARG A 352 10.81 22.17 0.17
C ARG A 352 9.30 22.33 0.08
N ILE A 353 8.56 21.33 0.53
CA ILE A 353 7.09 21.39 0.59
C ILE A 353 6.66 22.27 1.77
N SER A 354 5.78 23.24 1.51
CA SER A 354 5.23 24.11 2.54
C SER A 354 4.37 23.32 3.55
N ARG A 355 4.01 23.96 4.67
CA ARG A 355 3.08 23.34 5.62
C ARG A 355 1.71 23.11 5.00
N GLU A 356 1.19 24.11 4.30
CA GLU A 356 -0.10 24.05 3.61
C GLU A 356 -0.17 22.91 2.60
N ASP A 357 0.85 22.77 1.76
CA ASP A 357 0.93 21.70 0.76
C ASP A 357 1.16 20.32 1.43
N ALA A 358 1.94 20.27 2.52
CA ALA A 358 2.19 19.03 3.25
C ALA A 358 0.90 18.53 3.96
N ASP A 359 0.13 19.45 4.56
CA ASP A 359 -1.17 19.15 5.17
C ASP A 359 -2.20 18.69 4.10
N HIS A 360 -1.90 18.91 2.81
CA HIS A 360 -2.66 18.43 1.65
C HIS A 360 -1.92 17.33 0.85
N TYR A 361 -1.07 16.56 1.51
CA TYR A 361 -0.38 15.36 1.02
C TYR A 361 0.49 15.55 -0.23
N ALA A 362 1.07 16.74 -0.44
CA ALA A 362 1.91 17.05 -1.61
C ALA A 362 3.14 16.12 -1.78
N ASN A 363 3.68 15.54 -0.70
CA ASN A 363 4.78 14.58 -0.80
C ASN A 363 4.35 13.17 -1.24
N ASN A 364 3.07 12.82 -1.08
CA ASN A 364 2.58 11.47 -1.36
C ASN A 364 2.10 11.33 -2.81
N PHE A 365 2.91 11.79 -3.77
CA PHE A 365 2.70 11.65 -5.21
C PHE A 365 3.28 10.32 -5.73
N LEU A 366 2.75 9.81 -6.82
CA LEU A 366 3.36 8.72 -7.58
C LEU A 366 4.24 9.27 -8.70
N THR A 367 5.49 8.87 -8.75
CA THR A 367 6.35 9.14 -9.91
C THR A 367 6.08 8.11 -10.99
N VAL A 368 5.50 8.57 -12.12
CA VAL A 368 5.11 7.71 -13.25
C VAL A 368 6.26 7.52 -14.22
N ASP A 369 7.12 8.54 -14.34
CA ASP A 369 8.33 8.55 -15.16
C ASP A 369 9.27 9.65 -14.64
N SER A 370 10.52 9.71 -15.12
CA SER A 370 11.45 10.79 -14.80
C SER A 370 10.79 12.16 -15.00
N ARG A 371 10.76 12.98 -13.95
CA ARG A 371 10.11 14.31 -13.90
C ARG A 371 8.63 14.33 -14.31
N HIS A 372 7.94 13.20 -14.18
CA HIS A 372 6.50 13.09 -14.42
C HIS A 372 5.83 12.44 -13.21
N ILE A 373 5.00 13.19 -12.50
CA ILE A 373 4.35 12.77 -11.26
C ILE A 373 2.82 12.90 -11.34
N MET A 374 2.13 12.07 -10.58
CA MET A 374 0.70 12.22 -10.27
C MET A 374 0.56 12.62 -8.81
N SER A 375 0.05 13.81 -8.56
CA SER A 375 -0.06 14.41 -7.24
C SER A 375 -1.48 14.88 -6.96
N VAL A 376 -1.83 15.03 -5.69
CA VAL A 376 -3.16 15.51 -5.27
C VAL A 376 -3.43 16.90 -5.82
N ALA A 377 -4.60 17.09 -6.42
CA ALA A 377 -5.06 18.39 -6.89
C ALA A 377 -5.26 19.39 -5.73
N GLY A 378 -5.24 20.68 -6.02
CA GLY A 378 -5.50 21.71 -5.02
C GLY A 378 -4.26 22.20 -4.25
N GLN A 379 -3.06 21.87 -4.69
CA GLN A 379 -1.81 22.39 -4.14
C GLN A 379 -1.64 23.88 -4.40
N SER A 380 -0.74 24.51 -3.65
CA SER A 380 -0.48 25.96 -3.78
C SER A 380 0.12 26.32 -5.14
N LYS A 381 -0.18 27.54 -5.62
CA LYS A 381 0.43 28.08 -6.84
C LYS A 381 1.96 28.22 -6.73
N ALA A 382 2.47 28.37 -5.52
CA ALA A 382 3.91 28.41 -5.28
C ALA A 382 4.55 27.05 -5.58
N LEU A 383 3.94 25.94 -5.14
CA LEU A 383 4.42 24.59 -5.43
C LEU A 383 4.29 24.25 -6.92
N GLU A 384 3.17 24.62 -7.56
CA GLU A 384 3.02 24.45 -9.01
C GLU A 384 4.15 25.16 -9.79
N ALA A 385 4.48 26.40 -9.40
CA ALA A 385 5.56 27.15 -10.02
C ALA A 385 6.95 26.51 -9.77
N GLU A 386 7.18 25.98 -8.56
CA GLU A 386 8.42 25.29 -8.21
C GLU A 386 8.61 24.03 -9.06
N TYR A 387 7.57 23.20 -9.20
CA TYR A 387 7.59 22.04 -10.09
C TYR A 387 7.89 22.45 -11.54
N ALA A 388 7.25 23.51 -12.04
CA ALA A 388 7.49 24.01 -13.41
C ALA A 388 8.93 24.49 -13.61
N GLN A 389 9.53 25.20 -12.63
CA GLN A 389 10.93 25.65 -12.67
C GLN A 389 11.92 24.47 -12.77
N HIS A 390 11.60 23.35 -12.12
CA HIS A 390 12.39 22.13 -12.18
C HIS A 390 12.04 21.22 -13.37
N GLY A 391 11.15 21.65 -14.28
CA GLY A 391 10.74 20.89 -15.46
C GLY A 391 9.92 19.64 -15.11
N VAL A 392 9.22 19.65 -14.00
CA VAL A 392 8.36 18.54 -13.56
C VAL A 392 6.99 18.69 -14.22
N ARG A 393 6.57 17.65 -14.93
CA ARG A 393 5.19 17.47 -15.38
C ARG A 393 4.37 16.92 -14.24
N VAL A 394 3.28 17.59 -13.89
CA VAL A 394 2.35 17.13 -12.84
C VAL A 394 0.99 16.85 -13.46
N GLU A 395 0.46 15.67 -13.20
CA GLU A 395 -0.95 15.35 -13.39
C GLU A 395 -1.66 15.44 -12.04
N TRP A 396 -2.60 16.37 -11.95
CA TRP A 396 -3.31 16.64 -10.71
C TRP A 396 -4.50 15.70 -10.56
N VAL A 397 -4.47 14.87 -9.51
CA VAL A 397 -5.47 13.84 -9.23
C VAL A 397 -6.44 14.37 -8.18
N PRO A 398 -7.76 14.45 -8.45
CA PRO A 398 -8.75 14.78 -7.44
C PRO A 398 -8.88 13.63 -6.44
N LEU A 399 -8.50 13.84 -5.17
CA LEU A 399 -8.51 12.85 -4.10
C LEU A 399 -9.02 13.45 -2.78
N ASP A 400 -9.93 14.44 -2.85
CA ASP A 400 -10.38 15.24 -1.69
C ASP A 400 -10.98 14.39 -0.56
N ASN A 401 -11.61 13.26 -0.90
CA ASN A 401 -12.16 12.32 0.07
C ASN A 401 -11.09 11.30 0.51
N LEU A 402 -10.39 10.68 -0.43
CA LEU A 402 -9.44 9.61 -0.14
C LEU A 402 -8.26 10.03 0.73
N ILE A 403 -7.80 11.29 0.62
CA ILE A 403 -6.74 11.81 1.50
C ILE A 403 -7.14 11.85 2.98
N GLY A 404 -8.44 11.76 3.29
CA GLY A 404 -8.93 11.61 4.66
C GLY A 404 -8.45 10.35 5.39
N GLY A 405 -7.78 9.43 4.70
CA GLY A 405 -7.21 8.19 5.26
C GLY A 405 -5.72 8.25 5.60
N TYR A 406 -5.10 9.42 5.71
CA TYR A 406 -3.66 9.63 5.98
C TYR A 406 -2.73 9.21 4.84
N GLY A 407 -3.19 9.21 3.59
CA GLY A 407 -2.37 8.89 2.42
C GLY A 407 -2.98 9.42 1.13
N ALA A 408 -2.21 9.37 0.04
CA ALA A 408 -2.64 9.88 -1.25
C ALA A 408 -2.16 8.98 -2.41
N ALA A 409 -1.82 9.54 -3.56
CA ALA A 409 -1.54 8.82 -4.79
C ALA A 409 -0.47 7.72 -4.66
N HIS A 410 0.63 7.97 -3.93
CA HIS A 410 1.68 6.97 -3.71
C HIS A 410 1.19 5.78 -2.86
N CYS A 411 0.54 6.09 -1.73
CA CYS A 411 0.04 5.07 -0.81
C CYS A 411 -1.02 4.15 -1.44
N MET A 412 -1.82 4.65 -2.41
CA MET A 412 -2.88 3.88 -3.06
C MET A 412 -2.37 2.93 -4.14
N THR A 413 -1.07 2.96 -4.47
CA THR A 413 -0.50 2.21 -5.59
C THR A 413 0.59 1.26 -5.14
N GLN A 414 0.53 0.01 -5.60
CA GLN A 414 1.67 -0.90 -5.54
C GLN A 414 2.23 -1.10 -6.93
N VAL A 415 3.39 -0.49 -7.19
CA VAL A 415 4.06 -0.62 -8.49
C VAL A 415 4.76 -1.97 -8.57
N LEU A 416 4.29 -2.82 -9.49
CA LEU A 416 4.80 -4.17 -9.70
C LEU A 416 6.01 -4.19 -10.64
N SER A 417 6.08 -3.22 -11.56
CA SER A 417 7.19 -3.11 -12.50
C SER A 417 7.51 -1.67 -12.85
N ARG A 418 8.79 -1.40 -13.04
CA ARG A 418 9.29 -0.15 -13.65
C ARG A 418 10.25 -0.49 -14.77
N GLY A 419 10.10 0.20 -15.91
CA GLY A 419 11.04 0.12 -17.04
C GLY A 419 12.36 0.83 -16.72
N LEU A 420 13.40 0.48 -17.45
CA LEU A 420 14.70 1.17 -17.42
C LEU A 420 14.65 2.43 -18.28
#